data_81ca1ac4f57f3417d70d11bebfd54744
#
_entry.id   81ca1ac4f57f3417d70d11bebfd54744
#
_cell.length_a   1.000
_cell.length_b   1.000
_cell.length_c   1.000
_cell.angle_alpha   90.00
_cell.angle_beta   90.00
_cell.angle_gamma   90.00
#
_symmetry.space_group_name_H-M   'P 1'
#
loop_
_entity.id
_entity.type
_entity.pdbx_description
1 polymer ?
#
loop_
_entity_poly.entity_id
_entity_poly.type
_entity_poly.pdbx_seq_one_letter_code
_entity_poly.pdbx_strand_id
1 'polypeptide(L)'
;MIKTVSVAMTLFSIIALGCGEKTKTVATTVATVQHDSVATQQEPQTRTINVPDGARRIIEAYPDFKLSYSDNHIIFPDGTRIVYDDQREKSFVVMMDDCDIEDMFSMTYDKTVNQPEYLADAGRGRCEQLFKKMYGNSEAAARRNLVRVNWFGQRLPFTNVNGAAKHLEEVAAELAHYPELRKYFDQSSTFYWRTVRGAKRQSAHSYGIAIDICTKYSNYWQWSNKGAGEMDHIRYENKIPQKIVEIFEKHGFIWGGRWYHYDTMHFEYRPEFLIP
;
A
#
# COMPACT_ATOMS: atom_id res chain seq x y z
N MET A 1 -30.21 -12.09 -27.71
CA MET A 1 -30.87 -12.16 -29.02
C MET A 1 -29.78 -12.04 -30.07
N ILE A 2 -29.39 -13.15 -30.65
CA ILE A 2 -28.35 -13.27 -31.66
C ILE A 2 -29.08 -13.25 -32.99
N LYS A 3 -28.80 -12.29 -33.86
CA LYS A 3 -29.33 -12.27 -35.22
C LYS A 3 -28.32 -12.92 -36.19
N THR A 4 -28.69 -14.10 -36.63
CA THR A 4 -28.02 -14.81 -37.72
C THR A 4 -28.48 -14.24 -39.06
N VAL A 5 -27.56 -13.84 -39.92
CA VAL A 5 -27.83 -13.46 -41.31
C VAL A 5 -27.48 -14.64 -42.23
N SER A 6 -28.48 -15.18 -42.88
CA SER A 6 -28.36 -16.26 -43.88
C SER A 6 -28.24 -15.65 -45.27
N VAL A 7 -27.20 -16.00 -46.03
CA VAL A 7 -27.04 -15.62 -47.43
C VAL A 7 -27.42 -16.82 -48.28
N ALA A 8 -28.45 -16.65 -49.06
CA ALA A 8 -28.93 -17.64 -50.04
C ALA A 8 -28.15 -17.50 -51.38
N MET A 9 -27.64 -18.61 -51.88
CA MET A 9 -26.94 -18.74 -53.13
C MET A 9 -27.92 -19.24 -54.19
N THR A 10 -28.20 -18.43 -55.21
CA THR A 10 -29.08 -18.79 -56.32
C THR A 10 -28.23 -19.30 -57.48
N LEU A 11 -28.43 -20.56 -57.85
CA LEU A 11 -27.89 -21.17 -59.08
C LEU A 11 -28.78 -20.79 -60.27
N PHE A 12 -28.20 -20.26 -61.34
CA PHE A 12 -28.86 -20.17 -62.65
C PHE A 12 -28.23 -21.17 -63.64
N SER A 13 -29.02 -22.12 -64.11
CA SER A 13 -28.69 -23.02 -65.18
C SER A 13 -29.19 -22.43 -66.46
N ILE A 14 -28.31 -22.28 -67.50
CA ILE A 14 -28.70 -21.96 -68.91
C ILE A 14 -28.28 -23.14 -69.74
N ILE A 15 -29.28 -23.75 -70.39
CA ILE A 15 -29.11 -24.74 -71.45
C ILE A 15 -29.17 -23.99 -72.79
N ALA A 16 -28.14 -24.19 -73.63
CA ALA A 16 -28.22 -23.81 -75.07
C ALA A 16 -27.70 -24.93 -75.98
N LEU A 17 -28.56 -25.41 -76.84
CA LEU A 17 -28.23 -26.30 -77.97
C LEU A 17 -27.75 -25.47 -79.17
N GLY A 18 -26.79 -26.06 -79.87
CA GLY A 18 -26.80 -25.83 -81.33
C GLY A 18 -25.47 -25.58 -82.02
N CYS A 19 -25.08 -26.60 -82.79
CA CYS A 19 -24.41 -26.63 -84.11
C CYS A 19 -23.09 -25.87 -84.32
N GLY A 20 -22.06 -26.66 -84.52
CA GLY A 20 -21.03 -26.74 -85.56
C GLY A 20 -20.32 -25.51 -86.02
N GLU A 21 -19.03 -25.41 -85.72
CA GLU A 21 -17.95 -25.09 -86.64
C GLU A 21 -16.57 -25.17 -85.96
N LYS A 22 -15.59 -25.72 -86.66
CA LYS A 22 -14.23 -25.91 -86.22
C LYS A 22 -13.46 -24.59 -86.19
N THR A 23 -13.11 -24.06 -85.11
CA THR A 23 -12.09 -23.02 -84.97
C THR A 23 -11.07 -23.38 -83.93
N LYS A 24 -9.78 -23.27 -84.30
CA LYS A 24 -8.63 -23.54 -83.40
C LYS A 24 -8.63 -22.58 -82.24
N THR A 25 -8.73 -23.11 -81.08
CA THR A 25 -8.61 -22.32 -79.85
C THR A 25 -7.13 -22.23 -79.43
N VAL A 26 -6.59 -21.04 -79.45
CA VAL A 26 -5.32 -20.69 -78.81
C VAL A 26 -5.58 -20.57 -77.35
N ALA A 27 -4.94 -21.40 -76.51
CA ALA A 27 -5.02 -21.33 -75.07
C ALA A 27 -4.21 -20.14 -74.54
N THR A 28 -4.90 -19.09 -74.12
CA THR A 28 -4.27 -17.99 -73.38
C THR A 28 -4.29 -18.35 -71.92
N THR A 29 -3.12 -18.63 -71.34
CA THR A 29 -2.95 -18.88 -69.97
C THR A 29 -3.07 -17.54 -69.17
N VAL A 30 -4.19 -17.33 -68.43
CA VAL A 30 -4.35 -16.21 -67.56
C VAL A 30 -3.69 -16.60 -66.24
N ALA A 31 -2.59 -15.95 -65.92
CA ALA A 31 -1.96 -16.09 -64.65
C ALA A 31 -2.83 -15.42 -63.51
N THR A 32 -3.39 -16.20 -62.63
CA THR A 32 -4.09 -15.72 -61.48
C THR A 32 -3.04 -15.19 -60.48
N VAL A 33 -2.99 -13.86 -60.29
CA VAL A 33 -2.19 -13.24 -59.23
C VAL A 33 -2.92 -13.51 -57.93
N GLN A 34 -2.38 -14.41 -57.11
CA GLN A 34 -2.79 -14.54 -55.72
C GLN A 34 -2.26 -13.33 -54.95
N HIS A 35 -3.17 -12.50 -54.47
CA HIS A 35 -2.88 -11.52 -53.45
C HIS A 35 -2.67 -12.27 -52.14
N ASP A 36 -1.42 -12.49 -51.75
CA ASP A 36 -1.07 -12.86 -50.39
C ASP A 36 -1.36 -11.66 -49.51
N SER A 37 -2.46 -11.75 -48.74
CA SER A 37 -2.73 -10.86 -47.64
C SER A 37 -1.71 -11.20 -46.53
N VAL A 38 -0.65 -10.40 -46.46
CA VAL A 38 0.28 -10.40 -45.32
C VAL A 38 -0.53 -9.95 -44.13
N ALA A 39 -0.95 -10.90 -43.28
CA ALA A 39 -1.46 -10.62 -41.96
C ALA A 39 -0.27 -10.05 -41.13
N THR A 40 -0.27 -8.74 -40.97
CA THR A 40 0.64 -8.06 -40.03
C THR A 40 0.35 -8.60 -38.65
N GLN A 41 1.17 -9.53 -38.17
CA GLN A 41 1.20 -9.92 -36.76
C GLN A 41 1.66 -8.68 -36.00
N GLN A 42 0.71 -7.97 -35.39
CA GLN A 42 1.04 -6.99 -34.37
C GLN A 42 1.70 -7.76 -33.23
N GLU A 43 2.99 -7.57 -33.07
CA GLU A 43 3.68 -7.98 -31.84
C GLU A 43 2.88 -7.44 -30.63
N PRO A 44 2.71 -8.21 -29.55
CA PRO A 44 2.05 -7.73 -28.37
C PRO A 44 2.86 -6.54 -27.84
N GLN A 45 2.32 -5.34 -27.97
CA GLN A 45 2.87 -4.15 -27.34
C GLN A 45 2.92 -4.44 -25.84
N THR A 46 4.12 -4.67 -25.33
CA THR A 46 4.39 -4.75 -23.89
C THR A 46 4.03 -3.37 -23.34
N ARG A 47 2.81 -3.21 -22.81
CA ARG A 47 2.44 -2.01 -22.07
C ARG A 47 3.36 -1.97 -20.87
N THR A 48 4.32 -1.05 -20.88
CA THR A 48 5.10 -0.72 -19.70
C THR A 48 4.10 -0.18 -18.67
N ILE A 49 3.73 -1.01 -17.69
CA ILE A 49 2.87 -0.57 -16.59
C ILE A 49 3.75 0.36 -15.74
N ASN A 50 3.45 1.65 -15.81
CA ASN A 50 4.10 2.62 -14.93
C ASN A 50 3.51 2.43 -13.52
N VAL A 51 4.25 1.78 -12.63
CA VAL A 51 3.85 1.55 -11.25
C VAL A 51 4.08 2.83 -10.46
N PRO A 52 3.06 3.44 -9.84
CA PRO A 52 3.24 4.62 -8.99
C PRO A 52 4.23 4.33 -7.85
N ASP A 53 4.97 5.35 -7.41
CA ASP A 53 6.01 5.18 -6.38
C ASP A 53 5.46 4.60 -5.07
N GLY A 54 4.32 5.09 -4.59
CA GLY A 54 3.67 4.55 -3.39
C GLY A 54 3.28 3.07 -3.54
N ALA A 55 2.80 2.66 -4.73
CA ALA A 55 2.50 1.26 -5.00
C ALA A 55 3.78 0.40 -5.02
N ARG A 56 4.87 0.90 -5.63
CA ARG A 56 6.19 0.25 -5.62
C ARG A 56 6.67 0.04 -4.18
N ARG A 57 6.61 1.09 -3.35
CA ARG A 57 7.02 1.04 -1.94
C ARG A 57 6.23 0.00 -1.14
N ILE A 58 4.91 -0.09 -1.33
CA ILE A 58 4.08 -1.12 -0.69
C ILE A 58 4.51 -2.52 -1.12
N ILE A 59 4.73 -2.75 -2.43
CA ILE A 59 5.14 -4.06 -2.95
C ILE A 59 6.50 -4.48 -2.39
N GLU A 60 7.46 -3.58 -2.36
CA GLU A 60 8.82 -3.85 -1.88
C GLU A 60 8.88 -4.02 -0.35
N ALA A 61 8.10 -3.24 0.40
CA ALA A 61 8.09 -3.27 1.87
C ALA A 61 7.45 -4.53 2.44
N TYR A 62 6.54 -5.16 1.70
CA TYR A 62 5.74 -6.29 2.18
C TYR A 62 5.90 -7.56 1.31
N PRO A 63 7.13 -8.09 1.17
CA PRO A 63 7.43 -9.21 0.25
C PRO A 63 6.66 -10.49 0.57
N ASP A 64 6.30 -10.72 1.84
CA ASP A 64 5.55 -11.91 2.26
C ASP A 64 4.17 -12.00 1.60
N PHE A 65 3.59 -10.87 1.22
CA PHE A 65 2.28 -10.81 0.59
C PHE A 65 2.31 -11.03 -0.92
N LYS A 66 3.49 -10.98 -1.57
CA LYS A 66 3.66 -11.16 -3.04
C LYS A 66 2.69 -10.28 -3.82
N LEU A 67 2.62 -9.01 -3.43
CA LEU A 67 1.72 -8.02 -4.02
C LEU A 67 2.12 -7.69 -5.46
N SER A 68 1.15 -7.27 -6.26
CA SER A 68 1.37 -6.69 -7.57
C SER A 68 0.48 -5.46 -7.76
N TYR A 69 0.74 -4.70 -8.83
CA TYR A 69 -0.05 -3.52 -9.19
C TYR A 69 -0.55 -3.63 -10.63
N SER A 70 -1.82 -3.40 -10.86
CA SER A 70 -2.43 -3.23 -12.19
C SER A 70 -3.73 -2.44 -12.08
N ASP A 71 -4.02 -1.64 -13.10
CA ASP A 71 -5.29 -0.92 -13.25
C ASP A 71 -5.71 -0.18 -11.99
N ASN A 72 -4.80 0.64 -11.45
CA ASN A 72 -5.02 1.44 -10.25
C ASN A 72 -5.36 0.62 -8.99
N HIS A 73 -4.85 -0.62 -8.88
CA HIS A 73 -5.07 -1.46 -7.70
C HIS A 73 -3.80 -2.14 -7.23
N ILE A 74 -3.65 -2.28 -5.92
CA ILE A 74 -2.80 -3.28 -5.30
C ILE A 74 -3.55 -4.62 -5.29
N ILE A 75 -2.89 -5.66 -5.78
CA ILE A 75 -3.49 -7.00 -5.99
C ILE A 75 -2.76 -8.02 -5.14
N PHE A 76 -3.52 -8.77 -4.35
CA PHE A 76 -3.05 -9.92 -3.58
C PHE A 76 -3.12 -11.21 -4.40
N PRO A 77 -2.30 -12.25 -4.09
CA PRO A 77 -2.31 -13.53 -4.80
C PRO A 77 -3.66 -14.26 -4.78
N ASP A 78 -4.52 -13.97 -3.80
CA ASP A 78 -5.88 -14.55 -3.71
C ASP A 78 -6.91 -13.82 -4.58
N GLY A 79 -6.47 -12.85 -5.40
CA GLY A 79 -7.31 -12.05 -6.28
C GLY A 79 -7.97 -10.84 -5.60
N THR A 80 -7.75 -10.60 -4.30
CA THR A 80 -8.22 -9.38 -3.64
C THR A 80 -7.57 -8.15 -4.28
N ARG A 81 -8.39 -7.17 -4.65
CA ARG A 81 -7.96 -5.90 -5.27
C ARG A 81 -8.29 -4.76 -4.33
N ILE A 82 -7.33 -3.89 -4.04
CA ILE A 82 -7.51 -2.67 -3.25
C ILE A 82 -7.16 -1.48 -4.11
N VAL A 83 -8.07 -0.53 -4.23
CA VAL A 83 -7.89 0.71 -5.01
C VAL A 83 -6.66 1.44 -4.50
N TYR A 84 -5.77 1.85 -5.42
CA TYR A 84 -4.59 2.63 -5.09
C TYR A 84 -4.94 4.10 -4.87
N ASP A 85 -5.66 4.72 -5.80
CA ASP A 85 -6.09 6.12 -5.80
C ASP A 85 -7.59 6.18 -6.16
N ASP A 86 -8.42 6.65 -5.25
CA ASP A 86 -9.87 6.79 -5.46
C ASP A 86 -10.25 8.07 -6.22
N GLN A 87 -9.25 8.87 -6.62
CA GLN A 87 -9.37 10.11 -7.40
C GLN A 87 -10.25 11.18 -6.74
N ARG A 88 -10.40 11.14 -5.43
CA ARG A 88 -11.14 12.16 -4.67
C ARG A 88 -10.19 13.19 -4.07
N GLU A 89 -10.49 14.45 -4.25
CA GLU A 89 -9.86 15.51 -3.46
C GLU A 89 -10.39 15.46 -2.01
N LYS A 90 -9.51 15.29 -1.06
CA LYS A 90 -9.84 15.16 0.36
C LYS A 90 -9.23 16.31 1.16
N SER A 91 -10.01 16.92 2.05
CA SER A 91 -9.42 17.80 3.06
C SER A 91 -8.54 17.00 4.01
N PHE A 92 -7.59 17.65 4.68
CA PHE A 92 -6.67 16.99 5.61
C PHE A 92 -7.40 16.07 6.61
N VAL A 93 -8.47 16.54 7.25
CA VAL A 93 -9.23 15.75 8.23
C VAL A 93 -9.91 14.54 7.59
N VAL A 94 -10.48 14.70 6.40
CA VAL A 94 -11.11 13.61 5.66
C VAL A 94 -10.07 12.58 5.24
N MET A 95 -8.93 13.02 4.71
CA MET A 95 -7.83 12.14 4.32
C MET A 95 -7.32 11.31 5.50
N MET A 96 -7.25 11.87 6.71
CA MET A 96 -6.84 11.12 7.90
C MET A 96 -7.78 9.97 8.24
N ASP A 97 -9.10 10.11 8.02
CA ASP A 97 -10.12 9.11 8.40
C ASP A 97 -10.58 8.21 7.24
N ASP A 98 -10.36 8.64 5.98
CA ASP A 98 -10.79 7.93 4.77
C ASP A 98 -9.65 7.93 3.73
N CYS A 99 -8.50 7.43 4.17
CA CYS A 99 -7.25 7.37 3.42
C CYS A 99 -7.28 6.19 2.44
N ASP A 100 -7.01 6.42 1.16
CA ASP A 100 -6.63 5.36 0.23
C ASP A 100 -5.12 5.10 0.25
N ILE A 101 -4.57 4.33 -0.68
CA ILE A 101 -3.14 4.00 -0.65
C ILE A 101 -2.29 5.18 -1.14
N GLU A 102 -2.76 5.95 -2.12
CA GLU A 102 -2.08 7.14 -2.63
C GLU A 102 -1.98 8.21 -1.56
N ASP A 103 -3.08 8.48 -0.85
CA ASP A 103 -3.15 9.43 0.27
C ASP A 103 -2.09 9.16 1.35
N MET A 104 -1.75 7.87 1.60
CA MET A 104 -0.70 7.51 2.58
C MET A 104 0.63 8.16 2.23
N PHE A 105 0.92 8.39 0.95
CA PHE A 105 2.18 8.93 0.44
C PHE A 105 2.09 10.40 0.01
N SER A 106 0.95 11.06 0.25
CA SER A 106 0.76 12.50 -0.04
C SER A 106 1.74 13.40 0.73
N MET A 107 2.27 12.90 1.85
CA MET A 107 3.27 13.56 2.68
C MET A 107 4.53 12.70 2.79
N THR A 108 5.70 13.33 2.69
CA THR A 108 7.00 12.64 2.81
C THR A 108 7.37 12.45 4.28
N TYR A 109 7.74 11.22 4.65
CA TYR A 109 8.37 10.93 5.93
C TYR A 109 9.87 11.26 5.86
N ASP A 110 10.25 12.41 6.40
CA ASP A 110 11.64 12.89 6.37
C ASP A 110 12.33 12.66 7.72
N LYS A 111 13.33 11.76 7.71
CA LYS A 111 14.14 11.41 8.90
C LYS A 111 15.05 12.54 9.39
N THR A 112 15.26 13.59 8.62
CA THR A 112 16.13 14.72 8.97
C THR A 112 15.37 15.83 9.70
N VAL A 113 14.04 15.85 9.64
CA VAL A 113 13.20 16.87 10.26
C VAL A 113 13.11 16.63 11.76
N ASN A 114 13.56 17.61 12.56
CA ASN A 114 13.45 17.57 14.02
C ASN A 114 12.17 18.25 14.55
N GLN A 115 11.56 19.11 13.77
CA GLN A 115 10.29 19.77 14.06
C GLN A 115 9.45 19.75 12.79
N PRO A 116 8.32 19.03 12.77
CA PRO A 116 7.47 18.92 11.59
C PRO A 116 6.81 20.26 11.24
N GLU A 117 6.58 20.46 9.93
CA GLU A 117 5.83 21.60 9.42
C GLU A 117 4.34 21.45 9.71
N TYR A 118 3.58 22.55 9.53
CA TYR A 118 2.14 22.58 9.71
C TYR A 118 1.44 21.49 8.89
N LEU A 119 0.66 20.63 9.56
CA LEU A 119 -0.06 19.50 9.01
C LEU A 119 0.82 18.42 8.31
N ALA A 120 2.12 18.41 8.52
CA ALA A 120 2.99 17.34 8.02
C ALA A 120 2.88 16.10 8.93
N ASP A 121 1.98 15.18 8.59
CA ASP A 121 1.64 13.98 9.38
C ASP A 121 1.90 12.68 8.60
N ALA A 122 3.05 12.56 7.94
CA ALA A 122 3.41 11.40 7.11
C ALA A 122 3.27 10.06 7.86
N GLY A 123 2.41 9.18 7.35
CA GLY A 123 2.14 7.87 7.94
C GLY A 123 1.06 7.86 9.03
N ARG A 124 0.53 9.01 9.45
CA ARG A 124 -0.58 9.08 10.41
C ARG A 124 -1.90 8.61 9.78
N GLY A 125 -2.13 8.88 8.48
CA GLY A 125 -3.19 8.29 7.67
C GLY A 125 -2.86 6.84 7.26
N ARG A 126 -3.87 5.98 7.16
CA ARG A 126 -3.73 4.57 6.77
C ARG A 126 -4.91 4.13 5.92
N CYS A 127 -4.65 3.49 4.80
CA CYS A 127 -5.69 2.80 4.02
C CYS A 127 -6.20 1.60 4.83
N GLU A 128 -7.35 1.75 5.49
CA GLU A 128 -7.89 0.71 6.36
C GLU A 128 -8.15 -0.62 5.66
N GLN A 129 -8.55 -0.60 4.39
CA GLN A 129 -8.78 -1.82 3.62
C GLN A 129 -7.50 -2.63 3.47
N LEU A 130 -6.37 -1.96 3.16
CA LEU A 130 -5.06 -2.60 3.05
C LEU A 130 -4.62 -3.19 4.40
N PHE A 131 -4.69 -2.40 5.47
CA PHE A 131 -4.24 -2.83 6.81
C PHE A 131 -5.13 -3.95 7.37
N LYS A 132 -6.44 -3.87 7.21
CA LYS A 132 -7.36 -4.96 7.58
C LYS A 132 -7.08 -6.25 6.83
N LYS A 133 -6.73 -6.16 5.55
CA LYS A 133 -6.38 -7.33 4.74
C LYS A 133 -5.05 -7.95 5.19
N MET A 134 -4.03 -7.14 5.48
CA MET A 134 -2.71 -7.63 5.89
C MET A 134 -2.67 -8.15 7.33
N TYR A 135 -3.28 -7.43 8.25
CA TYR A 135 -3.09 -7.66 9.69
C TYR A 135 -4.29 -8.28 10.39
N GLY A 136 -5.47 -8.23 9.78
CA GLY A 136 -6.71 -8.78 10.33
C GLY A 136 -7.83 -7.73 10.45
N ASN A 137 -9.03 -8.12 10.02
CA ASN A 137 -10.22 -7.26 9.95
C ASN A 137 -11.07 -7.25 11.25
N SER A 138 -10.62 -7.94 12.27
CA SER A 138 -11.27 -8.02 13.58
C SER A 138 -10.24 -8.27 14.67
N GLU A 139 -10.59 -7.99 15.94
CA GLU A 139 -9.70 -8.27 17.07
C GLU A 139 -9.24 -9.73 17.10
N ALA A 140 -10.16 -10.67 16.88
CA ALA A 140 -9.83 -12.09 16.86
C ALA A 140 -8.87 -12.44 15.70
N ALA A 141 -9.02 -11.80 14.52
CA ALA A 141 -8.14 -12.01 13.39
C ALA A 141 -6.73 -11.42 13.67
N ALA A 142 -6.66 -10.19 14.18
CA ALA A 142 -5.40 -9.56 14.53
C ALA A 142 -4.66 -10.33 15.64
N ARG A 143 -5.37 -10.80 16.68
CA ARG A 143 -4.79 -11.59 17.79
C ARG A 143 -4.13 -12.88 17.33
N ARG A 144 -4.61 -13.53 16.25
CA ARG A 144 -3.98 -14.75 15.71
C ARG A 144 -2.59 -14.51 15.13
N ASN A 145 -2.30 -13.28 14.75
CA ASN A 145 -1.01 -12.89 14.20
C ASN A 145 0.00 -12.44 15.27
N LEU A 146 -0.42 -12.34 16.55
CA LEU A 146 0.45 -11.85 17.60
C LEU A 146 1.36 -12.95 18.15
N VAL A 147 2.62 -12.58 18.36
CA VAL A 147 3.62 -13.33 19.12
C VAL A 147 4.08 -12.52 20.32
N ARG A 148 4.85 -13.12 21.23
CA ARG A 148 5.39 -12.44 22.41
C ARG A 148 6.84 -12.02 22.17
N VAL A 149 7.07 -10.72 22.09
CA VAL A 149 8.38 -10.10 21.97
C VAL A 149 8.94 -9.81 23.37
N ASN A 150 10.22 -10.14 23.59
CA ASN A 150 10.93 -9.74 24.80
C ASN A 150 11.38 -8.29 24.67
N TRP A 151 10.86 -7.44 25.54
CA TRP A 151 11.12 -6.00 25.54
C TRP A 151 11.53 -5.52 26.94
N PHE A 152 12.81 -5.43 27.21
CA PHE A 152 13.39 -4.94 28.46
C PHE A 152 12.70 -5.49 29.74
N GLY A 153 12.56 -6.82 29.81
CA GLY A 153 11.92 -7.51 30.92
C GLY A 153 10.40 -7.61 30.86
N GLN A 154 9.78 -7.00 29.83
CA GLN A 154 8.36 -7.15 29.49
C GLN A 154 8.18 -8.16 28.38
N ARG A 155 7.01 -8.79 28.30
CA ARG A 155 6.61 -9.67 27.19
C ARG A 155 5.41 -9.07 26.45
N LEU A 156 5.70 -8.32 25.40
CA LEU A 156 4.71 -7.54 24.65
C LEU A 156 4.12 -8.32 23.49
N PRO A 157 2.78 -8.31 23.28
CA PRO A 157 2.16 -8.90 22.10
C PRO A 157 2.42 -8.01 20.88
N PHE A 158 3.05 -8.54 19.83
CA PHE A 158 3.33 -7.80 18.59
C PHE A 158 3.04 -8.69 17.38
N THR A 159 2.67 -8.10 16.24
CA THR A 159 2.34 -8.90 15.07
C THR A 159 3.58 -9.55 14.47
N ASN A 160 3.43 -10.82 14.04
CA ASN A 160 4.48 -11.53 13.30
C ASN A 160 4.36 -11.33 11.76
N VAL A 161 3.32 -10.61 11.31
CA VAL A 161 3.12 -10.33 9.89
C VAL A 161 4.32 -9.56 9.35
N ASN A 162 4.82 -9.99 8.19
CA ASN A 162 5.99 -9.41 7.53
C ASN A 162 7.21 -9.25 8.44
N GLY A 163 7.39 -10.15 9.40
CA GLY A 163 8.54 -10.16 10.32
C GLY A 163 8.56 -9.02 11.36
N ALA A 164 7.47 -8.25 11.52
CA ALA A 164 7.45 -7.07 12.38
C ALA A 164 7.89 -7.33 13.83
N ALA A 165 7.52 -8.47 14.41
CA ALA A 165 7.96 -8.85 15.75
C ALA A 165 9.48 -9.04 15.83
N LYS A 166 10.09 -9.65 14.81
CA LYS A 166 11.55 -9.81 14.72
C LYS A 166 12.25 -8.45 14.65
N HIS A 167 11.74 -7.53 13.86
CA HIS A 167 12.27 -6.17 13.78
C HIS A 167 12.19 -5.44 15.14
N LEU A 168 11.12 -5.65 15.93
CA LEU A 168 11.02 -5.09 17.28
C LEU A 168 12.04 -5.74 18.25
N GLU A 169 12.32 -7.04 18.10
CA GLU A 169 13.39 -7.71 18.86
C GLU A 169 14.77 -7.18 18.50
N GLU A 170 15.03 -6.90 17.23
CA GLU A 170 16.28 -6.28 16.75
C GLU A 170 16.45 -4.87 17.32
N VAL A 171 15.38 -4.06 17.37
CA VAL A 171 15.36 -2.76 18.08
C VAL A 171 15.75 -2.93 19.53
N ALA A 172 15.13 -3.87 20.24
CA ALA A 172 15.43 -4.11 21.66
C ALA A 172 16.90 -4.54 21.87
N ALA A 173 17.42 -5.40 21.01
CA ALA A 173 18.81 -5.86 21.07
C ALA A 173 19.80 -4.72 20.85
N GLU A 174 19.56 -3.84 19.87
CA GLU A 174 20.43 -2.69 19.60
C GLU A 174 20.35 -1.64 20.72
N LEU A 175 19.14 -1.32 21.22
CA LEU A 175 18.93 -0.40 22.33
C LEU A 175 19.55 -0.90 23.65
N ALA A 176 19.70 -2.21 23.84
CA ALA A 176 20.34 -2.79 25.03
C ALA A 176 21.83 -2.37 25.18
N HIS A 177 22.47 -1.92 24.12
CA HIS A 177 23.83 -1.36 24.15
C HIS A 177 23.90 0.06 24.76
N TYR A 178 22.75 0.69 25.04
CA TYR A 178 22.62 2.04 25.58
C TYR A 178 21.88 2.02 26.92
N PRO A 179 22.53 1.59 28.03
CA PRO A 179 21.87 1.40 29.34
C PRO A 179 21.28 2.70 29.91
N GLU A 180 21.82 3.87 29.53
CA GLU A 180 21.30 5.19 29.92
C GLU A 180 19.92 5.48 29.34
N LEU A 181 19.52 4.79 28.26
CA LEU A 181 18.20 4.91 27.63
C LEU A 181 17.14 3.99 28.25
N ARG A 182 17.53 3.08 29.15
CA ARG A 182 16.65 2.04 29.72
C ARG A 182 15.33 2.58 30.26
N LYS A 183 15.36 3.75 30.90
CA LYS A 183 14.19 4.41 31.50
C LYS A 183 13.07 4.73 30.51
N TYR A 184 13.37 4.87 29.22
CA TYR A 184 12.39 5.15 28.17
C TYR A 184 11.55 3.92 27.77
N PHE A 185 11.94 2.72 28.21
CA PHE A 185 11.31 1.47 27.81
C PHE A 185 10.48 0.81 28.91
N ASP A 186 10.41 1.41 30.10
CA ASP A 186 9.56 0.93 31.17
C ASP A 186 8.10 1.18 30.84
N GLN A 187 7.22 0.22 31.18
CA GLN A 187 5.77 0.31 30.95
C GLN A 187 5.38 0.57 29.48
N SER A 188 6.16 0.02 28.55
CA SER A 188 5.79 0.07 27.14
C SER A 188 4.52 -0.73 26.87
N SER A 189 3.72 -0.30 25.88
CA SER A 189 2.48 -0.97 25.48
C SER A 189 2.40 -1.14 23.97
N THR A 190 1.70 -2.18 23.50
CA THR A 190 1.60 -2.52 22.09
C THR A 190 0.16 -2.73 21.67
N PHE A 191 -0.32 -3.97 21.65
CA PHE A 191 -1.63 -4.33 21.11
C PHE A 191 -2.78 -3.87 22.00
N TYR A 192 -3.69 -3.09 21.41
CA TYR A 192 -4.98 -2.73 21.99
C TYR A 192 -6.00 -2.46 20.88
N TRP A 193 -7.06 -3.27 20.83
CA TRP A 193 -8.10 -3.15 19.79
C TRP A 193 -9.02 -1.97 20.07
N ARG A 194 -8.88 -0.89 19.32
CA ARG A 194 -9.68 0.33 19.42
C ARG A 194 -9.58 1.20 18.19
N THR A 195 -10.53 2.11 17.99
CA THR A 195 -10.35 3.25 17.08
C THR A 195 -9.41 4.29 17.69
N VAL A 196 -8.85 5.15 16.87
CA VAL A 196 -8.14 6.35 17.33
C VAL A 196 -9.12 7.25 18.09
N ARG A 197 -8.67 7.82 19.20
CA ARG A 197 -9.51 8.69 20.03
C ARG A 197 -9.99 9.90 19.21
N GLY A 198 -11.32 10.10 19.14
CA GLY A 198 -11.94 11.20 18.40
C GLY A 198 -12.00 11.03 16.89
N ALA A 199 -11.61 9.84 16.37
CA ALA A 199 -11.60 9.53 14.94
C ALA A 199 -12.39 8.25 14.63
N LYS A 200 -12.68 8.01 13.36
CA LYS A 200 -13.37 6.79 12.90
C LYS A 200 -12.41 5.67 12.55
N ARG A 201 -11.16 6.02 12.21
CA ARG A 201 -10.12 5.08 11.77
C ARG A 201 -9.64 4.17 12.90
N GLN A 202 -9.24 2.96 12.53
CA GLN A 202 -8.66 1.99 13.45
C GLN A 202 -7.26 2.44 13.89
N SER A 203 -6.94 2.25 15.18
CA SER A 203 -5.60 2.53 15.70
C SER A 203 -4.56 1.53 15.17
N ALA A 204 -3.32 1.94 14.95
CA ALA A 204 -2.20 1.07 14.61
C ALA A 204 -1.97 -0.03 15.66
N HIS A 205 -2.21 0.27 16.93
CA HIS A 205 -2.19 -0.71 18.02
C HIS A 205 -3.14 -1.89 17.81
N SER A 206 -4.25 -1.68 17.13
CA SER A 206 -5.22 -2.75 16.83
C SER A 206 -4.68 -3.80 15.86
N TYR A 207 -3.75 -3.41 15.04
CA TYR A 207 -3.06 -4.33 14.11
C TYR A 207 -1.84 -5.00 14.74
N GLY A 208 -1.44 -4.57 15.95
CA GLY A 208 -0.24 -5.04 16.64
C GLY A 208 1.07 -4.59 15.99
N ILE A 209 1.05 -3.50 15.23
CA ILE A 209 2.21 -2.92 14.53
C ILE A 209 2.82 -1.73 15.27
N ALA A 210 2.22 -1.29 16.36
CA ALA A 210 2.65 -0.12 17.09
C ALA A 210 3.12 -0.45 18.50
N ILE A 211 4.08 0.34 18.98
CA ILE A 211 4.55 0.35 20.36
C ILE A 211 4.57 1.78 20.88
N ASP A 212 3.98 1.99 22.06
CA ASP A 212 4.19 3.19 22.87
C ASP A 212 5.26 2.88 23.92
N ILE A 213 6.35 3.62 23.89
CA ILE A 213 7.38 3.57 24.94
C ILE A 213 6.93 4.40 26.16
N CYS A 214 7.76 4.51 27.20
CA CYS A 214 7.37 5.09 28.48
C CYS A 214 6.77 6.50 28.35
N THR A 215 5.49 6.66 28.65
CA THR A 215 4.74 7.93 28.54
C THR A 215 5.29 9.03 29.46
N LYS A 216 5.92 8.66 30.61
CA LYS A 216 6.50 9.62 31.55
C LYS A 216 7.55 10.55 30.92
N TYR A 217 8.26 10.06 29.92
CA TYR A 217 9.34 10.79 29.24
C TYR A 217 8.94 11.26 27.83
N SER A 218 7.65 11.22 27.52
CA SER A 218 7.13 11.49 26.20
C SER A 218 6.21 12.71 26.19
N ASN A 219 5.89 13.19 25.01
CA ASN A 219 4.95 14.29 24.76
C ASN A 219 3.90 13.84 23.76
N TYR A 220 2.68 14.29 23.95
CA TYR A 220 1.58 14.13 23.00
C TYR A 220 0.94 15.48 22.73
N TRP A 221 0.65 15.78 21.47
CA TRP A 221 0.25 17.13 21.06
C TRP A 221 -0.94 17.69 21.83
N GLN A 222 -1.95 16.87 22.16
CA GLN A 222 -3.11 17.33 22.94
C GLN A 222 -2.82 17.58 24.41
N TRP A 223 -1.73 17.01 24.96
CA TRP A 223 -1.37 17.29 26.36
C TRP A 223 -0.76 18.67 26.53
N SER A 224 0.08 19.07 25.58
CA SER A 224 0.75 20.37 25.58
C SER A 224 -0.13 21.49 24.98
N ASN A 225 -1.08 21.13 24.12
CA ASN A 225 -1.94 22.08 23.42
C ASN A 225 -3.43 21.78 23.74
N LYS A 226 -3.82 21.94 25.00
CA LYS A 226 -5.17 21.61 25.45
C LYS A 226 -6.24 22.40 24.73
N GLY A 227 -7.21 21.69 24.16
CA GLY A 227 -8.34 22.28 23.44
C GLY A 227 -8.06 22.59 21.96
N ALA A 228 -6.83 22.37 21.48
CA ALA A 228 -6.52 22.55 20.06
C ALA A 228 -7.21 21.47 19.22
N GLY A 229 -7.76 21.86 18.09
CA GLY A 229 -8.29 21.01 17.02
C GLY A 229 -7.22 20.62 16.01
N GLU A 230 -7.59 19.71 15.09
CA GLU A 230 -6.67 19.17 14.06
C GLU A 230 -6.14 20.26 13.08
N MET A 231 -6.82 21.41 12.98
CA MET A 231 -6.42 22.50 12.06
C MET A 231 -5.77 23.68 12.78
N ASP A 232 -5.56 23.58 14.10
CA ASP A 232 -5.00 24.67 14.87
C ASP A 232 -3.47 24.65 14.84
N HIS A 233 -2.84 25.81 15.03
CA HIS A 233 -1.41 25.89 15.22
C HIS A 233 -1.06 25.39 16.61
N ILE A 234 -0.19 24.39 16.69
CA ILE A 234 0.25 23.77 17.94
C ILE A 234 1.74 23.97 18.15
N ARG A 235 2.12 24.02 19.43
CA ARG A 235 3.53 24.04 19.85
C ARG A 235 4.07 22.61 19.87
N TYR A 236 5.19 22.39 19.22
CA TYR A 236 5.91 21.11 19.24
C TYR A 236 6.74 20.94 20.51
N GLU A 237 6.67 19.74 21.09
CA GLU A 237 7.49 19.34 22.25
C GLU A 237 7.98 17.90 22.07
N ASN A 238 9.26 17.67 22.34
CA ASN A 238 9.87 16.34 22.34
C ASN A 238 10.91 16.19 23.44
N LYS A 239 10.94 15.02 24.09
CA LYS A 239 11.94 14.61 25.08
C LYS A 239 12.59 13.26 24.73
N ILE A 240 12.18 12.62 23.64
CA ILE A 240 12.75 11.34 23.22
C ILE A 240 14.11 11.60 22.56
N PRO A 241 15.18 10.93 23.04
CA PRO A 241 16.50 11.03 22.45
C PRO A 241 16.50 10.56 21.00
N GLN A 242 17.18 11.32 20.12
CA GLN A 242 17.32 11.01 18.69
C GLN A 242 17.86 9.60 18.44
N LYS A 243 18.76 9.10 19.30
CA LYS A 243 19.32 7.75 19.20
C LYS A 243 18.25 6.66 19.24
N ILE A 244 17.20 6.82 20.04
CA ILE A 244 16.05 5.88 20.08
C ILE A 244 15.35 5.89 18.71
N VAL A 245 15.08 7.08 18.19
CA VAL A 245 14.38 7.26 16.89
C VAL A 245 15.16 6.61 15.77
N GLU A 246 16.47 6.90 15.67
CA GLU A 246 17.36 6.34 14.63
C GLU A 246 17.36 4.81 14.61
N ILE A 247 17.38 4.19 15.80
CA ILE A 247 17.39 2.73 15.93
C ILE A 247 16.05 2.15 15.47
N PHE A 248 14.92 2.72 15.86
CA PHE A 248 13.62 2.29 15.40
C PHE A 248 13.47 2.45 13.86
N GLU A 249 13.86 3.61 13.32
CA GLU A 249 13.79 3.88 11.88
C GLU A 249 14.69 2.92 11.06
N LYS A 250 15.85 2.57 11.58
CA LYS A 250 16.74 1.57 10.96
C LYS A 250 16.08 0.20 10.81
N HIS A 251 15.18 -0.16 11.72
CA HIS A 251 14.48 -1.44 11.75
C HIS A 251 13.05 -1.39 11.19
N GLY A 252 12.71 -0.39 10.37
CA GLY A 252 11.45 -0.35 9.64
C GLY A 252 10.28 0.32 10.37
N PHE A 253 10.55 1.04 11.47
CA PHE A 253 9.53 1.78 12.22
C PHE A 253 9.56 3.26 11.91
N ILE A 254 8.40 3.87 11.67
CA ILE A 254 8.25 5.32 11.69
C ILE A 254 7.97 5.80 13.12
N TRP A 255 8.28 7.07 13.41
CA TRP A 255 8.11 7.70 14.71
C TRP A 255 7.03 8.79 14.69
N GLY A 256 6.07 8.71 15.58
CA GLY A 256 5.01 9.71 15.72
C GLY A 256 5.49 11.10 16.16
N GLY A 257 6.73 11.24 16.63
CA GLY A 257 7.33 12.53 16.91
C GLY A 257 7.73 13.32 15.65
N ARG A 258 7.69 12.71 14.45
CA ARG A 258 7.86 13.41 13.16
C ARG A 258 6.55 13.91 12.57
N TRP A 259 5.44 13.72 13.27
CA TRP A 259 4.15 14.27 12.88
C TRP A 259 3.96 15.67 13.45
N TYR A 260 3.27 16.53 12.73
CA TYR A 260 2.80 17.81 13.26
C TYR A 260 1.95 17.59 14.52
N HIS A 261 1.00 16.65 14.46
CA HIS A 261 0.25 16.18 15.61
C HIS A 261 1.04 15.10 16.35
N TYR A 262 2.16 15.52 16.89
CA TYR A 262 3.18 14.64 17.45
C TYR A 262 2.66 13.73 18.57
N ASP A 263 3.13 12.48 18.50
CA ASP A 263 2.98 11.45 19.54
C ASP A 263 4.36 10.82 19.77
N THR A 264 5.15 11.39 20.69
CA THR A 264 6.57 11.07 20.77
C THR A 264 6.86 9.72 21.44
N MET A 265 5.85 9.09 22.10
CA MET A 265 6.00 7.71 22.58
C MET A 265 5.76 6.67 21.49
N HIS A 266 5.08 7.03 20.42
CA HIS A 266 4.51 6.15 19.42
C HIS A 266 5.47 5.83 18.30
N PHE A 267 5.68 4.52 18.04
CA PHE A 267 6.41 3.99 16.90
C PHE A 267 5.54 2.96 16.19
N GLU A 268 5.49 3.01 14.83
CA GLU A 268 4.73 2.06 14.01
C GLU A 268 5.65 1.32 13.04
N TYR A 269 5.51 0.00 12.91
CA TYR A 269 6.17 -0.75 11.86
C TYR A 269 5.54 -0.42 10.50
N ARG A 270 6.22 0.42 9.74
CA ARG A 270 5.78 1.01 8.46
C ARG A 270 6.95 1.10 7.48
N PRO A 271 7.52 -0.05 7.07
CA PRO A 271 8.73 -0.07 6.25
C PRO A 271 8.56 0.63 4.89
N GLU A 272 7.34 0.76 4.37
CA GLU A 272 7.03 1.44 3.11
C GLU A 272 7.40 2.92 3.09
N PHE A 273 7.50 3.56 4.25
CA PHE A 273 7.97 4.96 4.34
C PHE A 273 9.49 5.11 4.37
N LEU A 274 10.21 4.00 4.55
CA LEU A 274 11.66 4.00 4.76
C LEU A 274 12.44 3.41 3.59
N ILE A 275 11.73 2.92 2.57
CA ILE A 275 12.29 2.52 1.26
C ILE A 275 12.60 3.78 0.44
N PRO A 276 13.78 3.84 -0.24
CA PRO A 276 14.17 4.95 -1.10
C PRO A 276 13.21 5.23 -2.25
#